data_25a2d32b9bac4ebc605126b5019ac6b4
#
_entry.id   25a2d32b9bac4ebc605126b5019ac6b4
#
_cell.length_a   1.000
_cell.length_b   1.000
_cell.length_c   1.000
_cell.angle_alpha   90.00
_cell.angle_beta   90.00
_cell.angle_gamma   90.00
#
_symmetry.space_group_name_H-M   'P 1'
#
loop_
_entity.id
_entity.type
_entity.pdbx_description
1 polymer ?
#
loop_
_entity_poly.entity_id
_entity_poly.type
_entity_poly.pdbx_seq_one_letter_code
_entity_poly.pdbx_strand_id
1 'polypeptide(L)'
;SDTEFSDTEFNDTNDLNDTNTVKSEANVVSHSSHSNHQSLTSDILSEQEEKQYELQEFPEHLSKYIMNYSVPEVRIIKSVLLKAKRSFHDERSAEIELPYTLEDIEQELIEVLKRFKFILNKKNESVKSMQSYLLRCVKTEFEEIHALNMRRQNMPKNNFF
;
A
#
# COMPACT_ATOMS: atom_id res chain seq x y z
N SER A 1 15.82 -2.27 17.63
CA SER A 1 15.27 -1.87 17.53
C SER A 1 14.51 -1.67 17.46
N ASP A 2 14.54 -1.87 17.46
CA ASP A 2 13.74 -1.52 17.30
C ASP A 2 13.01 -1.29 17.86
N THR A 3 12.77 -1.30 18.24
CA THR A 3 11.94 -1.03 18.74
C THR A 3 11.58 -0.05 19.14
N GLU A 4 11.84 0.45 19.37
CA GLU A 4 11.44 1.43 19.54
C GLU A 4 10.98 2.11 19.08
N PHE A 5 10.84 2.25 18.81
CA PHE A 5 10.17 3.05 18.37
C PHE A 5 9.25 3.00 18.30
N SER A 6 9.07 2.69 18.38
CA SER A 6 8.10 2.75 18.25
C SER A 6 7.32 2.79 18.75
N ASP A 7 7.26 2.65 19.25
CA ASP A 7 6.30 2.80 19.64
C ASP A 7 5.90 3.69 19.98
N THR A 8 5.85 4.19 20.07
CA THR A 8 5.29 5.02 20.23
C THR A 8 4.81 5.79 19.81
N GLU A 9 4.77 5.99 19.44
CA GLU A 9 4.18 6.76 18.93
C GLU A 9 3.36 6.71 18.56
N PHE A 10 3.19 6.52 18.76
CA PHE A 10 2.22 6.65 18.24
C PHE A 10 1.44 6.42 18.65
N ASN A 11 1.28 6.15 19.15
CA ASN A 11 0.25 6.05 19.30
C ASN A 11 -0.37 6.79 19.36
N ASP A 12 -0.19 7.46 19.37
CA ASP A 12 -0.92 8.29 19.22
C ASP A 12 -1.52 8.48 18.53
N THR A 13 -1.63 8.19 18.35
CA THR A 13 -2.36 8.44 17.61
C THR A 13 -3.21 8.08 17.69
N ASN A 14 -3.34 7.65 17.97
CA ASN A 14 -4.26 7.48 17.81
C ASN A 14 -4.91 7.82 18.09
N ASP A 15 -4.86 8.06 18.50
CA ASP A 15 -5.65 8.46 18.53
C ASP A 15 -6.07 8.99 18.12
N LEU A 16 -6.03 9.20 17.81
CA LEU A 16 -6.61 9.79 17.26
C LEU A 16 -7.41 9.64 16.95
N ASN A 17 -7.48 9.24 17.08
CA ASN A 17 -8.30 9.28 16.71
C ASN A 17 -9.03 9.11 16.97
N ASP A 18 -8.89 8.88 17.12
CA ASP A 18 -9.78 8.73 17.17
C ASP A 18 -10.47 8.97 17.67
N THR A 19 -10.22 9.08 17.72
CA THR A 19 -11.09 9.47 18.48
C THR A 19 -11.91 10.51 18.23
N ASN A 20 -11.63 11.35 18.26
CA ASN A 20 -12.33 12.47 18.00
C ASN A 20 -13.43 12.35 17.15
N THR A 21 -13.40 11.60 16.37
CA THR A 21 -14.39 11.55 15.46
C THR A 21 -15.66 11.17 16.00
N VAL A 22 -15.67 10.50 17.00
CA VAL A 22 -16.83 9.91 17.41
C VAL A 22 -17.98 10.75 17.72
N LYS A 23 -17.83 11.71 18.48
CA LYS A 23 -18.93 12.44 18.93
C LYS A 23 -19.71 13.03 17.90
N SER A 24 -19.11 13.64 17.02
CA SER A 24 -19.87 14.38 16.07
C SER A 24 -20.69 13.50 15.23
N GLU A 25 -20.25 12.34 14.99
CA GLU A 25 -21.02 11.51 14.14
C GLU A 25 -22.32 11.10 14.67
N ALA A 26 -22.32 10.78 15.89
CA ALA A 26 -23.56 10.37 16.49
C ALA A 26 -24.60 11.41 16.32
N ASN A 27 -24.24 12.63 16.45
CA ASN A 27 -25.19 13.64 16.33
C ASN A 27 -25.74 13.77 14.97
N VAL A 28 -24.89 13.72 14.03
CA VAL A 28 -25.34 13.91 12.70
C VAL A 28 -26.33 12.89 12.29
N VAL A 29 -26.10 11.71 12.69
CA VAL A 29 -26.98 10.66 12.27
C VAL A 29 -28.41 10.86 12.65
N SER A 30 -28.62 11.42 13.79
CA SER A 30 -30.00 11.50 14.25
C SER A 30 -30.81 12.42 13.44
N HIS A 31 -30.23 13.27 12.66
CA HIS A 31 -30.98 14.23 12.02
C HIS A 31 -31.91 13.81 11.03
N SER A 32 -31.79 13.24 10.05
CA SER A 32 -32.82 12.98 9.09
C SER A 32 -32.44 11.75 8.35
N SER A 33 -33.21 10.77 8.53
CA SER A 33 -32.92 9.51 7.96
C SER A 33 -32.99 9.53 6.46
N HIS A 34 -33.93 10.28 5.90
CA HIS A 34 -34.02 10.28 4.47
C HIS A 34 -32.79 10.83 3.81
N SER A 35 -32.39 11.98 4.19
CA SER A 35 -31.24 12.62 3.62
C SER A 35 -30.01 11.82 3.85
N ASN A 36 -29.95 11.18 4.99
CA ASN A 36 -28.78 10.40 5.32
C ASN A 36 -28.56 9.27 4.36
N HIS A 37 -29.64 8.64 3.95
CA HIS A 37 -29.52 7.51 3.04
C HIS A 37 -28.91 7.95 1.72
N GLN A 38 -29.39 9.02 1.14
CA GLN A 38 -28.85 9.52 -0.09
C GLN A 38 -27.43 10.03 0.08
N SER A 39 -27.19 10.67 1.20
CA SER A 39 -25.90 11.20 1.49
C SER A 39 -24.85 10.09 1.58
N LEU A 40 -25.19 8.99 2.23
CA LEU A 40 -24.28 7.87 2.34
C LEU A 40 -23.96 7.28 1.00
N THR A 41 -24.95 7.11 0.13
CA THR A 41 -24.72 6.58 -1.18
C THR A 41 -23.79 7.49 -1.98
N SER A 42 -24.03 8.78 -1.90
CA SER A 42 -23.21 9.76 -2.61
C SER A 42 -21.77 9.74 -2.08
N ASP A 43 -21.61 9.62 -0.77
CA ASP A 43 -20.28 9.58 -0.17
C ASP A 43 -19.53 8.33 -0.59
N ILE A 44 -20.20 7.19 -0.67
CA ILE A 44 -19.57 5.96 -1.08
C ILE A 44 -19.08 6.05 -2.53
N LEU A 45 -19.92 6.60 -3.40
CA LEU A 45 -19.53 6.78 -4.79
C LEU A 45 -18.35 7.73 -4.91
N SER A 46 -18.35 8.80 -4.11
CA SER A 46 -17.25 9.75 -4.12
C SER A 46 -15.95 9.10 -3.64
N GLU A 47 -16.03 8.25 -2.63
CA GLU A 47 -14.86 7.53 -2.15
C GLU A 47 -14.30 6.59 -3.21
N GLN A 48 -15.20 5.87 -3.89
CA GLN A 48 -14.76 4.97 -4.95
C GLN A 48 -14.07 5.74 -6.07
N GLU A 49 -14.64 6.87 -6.46
CA GLU A 49 -14.04 7.68 -7.48
C GLU A 49 -12.67 8.22 -7.07
N GLU A 50 -12.56 8.60 -5.81
CA GLU A 50 -11.30 9.11 -5.28
C GLU A 50 -10.22 8.03 -5.33
N LYS A 51 -10.57 6.83 -4.90
CA LYS A 51 -9.63 5.71 -4.94
C LYS A 51 -9.23 5.38 -6.37
N GLN A 52 -10.20 5.37 -7.27
CA GLN A 52 -9.91 5.10 -8.68
C GLN A 52 -8.97 6.15 -9.26
N TYR A 53 -9.17 7.39 -8.90
CA TYR A 53 -8.29 8.46 -9.35
C TYR A 53 -6.87 8.24 -8.84
N GLU A 54 -6.73 7.92 -7.56
CA GLU A 54 -5.42 7.70 -6.98
C GLU A 54 -4.69 6.52 -7.61
N LEU A 55 -5.43 5.52 -8.06
CA LEU A 55 -4.85 4.28 -8.54
C LEU A 55 -4.89 4.13 -10.05
N GLN A 56 -5.21 5.19 -10.77
CA GLN A 56 -5.49 5.08 -12.20
C GLN A 56 -4.29 4.63 -13.03
N GLU A 57 -3.08 4.85 -12.55
CA GLU A 57 -1.89 4.44 -13.29
C GLU A 57 -1.29 3.15 -12.77
N PHE A 58 -1.97 2.51 -11.83
CA PHE A 58 -1.46 1.27 -11.27
C PHE A 58 -1.97 0.07 -12.07
N PRO A 59 -1.27 -1.07 -12.01
CA PRO A 59 -1.77 -2.28 -12.68
C PRO A 59 -3.16 -2.65 -12.20
N GLU A 60 -3.93 -3.23 -13.09
CA GLU A 60 -5.35 -3.41 -12.85
C GLU A 60 -5.68 -4.27 -11.63
N HIS A 61 -5.03 -5.43 -11.52
CA HIS A 61 -5.35 -6.34 -10.41
C HIS A 61 -4.86 -5.77 -9.09
N LEU A 62 -3.72 -5.12 -9.12
CA LEU A 62 -3.19 -4.47 -7.93
C LEU A 62 -4.13 -3.35 -7.48
N SER A 63 -4.59 -2.53 -8.42
CA SER A 63 -5.55 -1.47 -8.11
C SER A 63 -6.80 -2.03 -7.46
N LYS A 64 -7.34 -3.09 -8.03
CA LYS A 64 -8.54 -3.70 -7.49
C LYS A 64 -8.35 -4.16 -6.05
N TYR A 65 -7.19 -4.73 -5.77
CA TYR A 65 -6.94 -5.17 -4.40
C TYR A 65 -6.83 -3.98 -3.46
N ILE A 66 -6.12 -2.92 -3.88
CA ILE A 66 -5.91 -1.76 -3.01
C ILE A 66 -7.22 -1.01 -2.76
N MET A 67 -8.20 -1.14 -3.67
CA MET A 67 -9.51 -0.53 -3.46
C MET A 67 -10.20 -0.99 -2.19
N ASN A 68 -9.74 -2.09 -1.60
CA ASN A 68 -10.31 -2.58 -0.35
C ASN A 68 -9.89 -1.76 0.87
N TYR A 69 -8.95 -0.86 0.70
CA TYR A 69 -8.47 0.00 1.80
C TYR A 69 -9.23 1.31 1.79
N SER A 70 -9.17 2.04 2.89
CA SER A 70 -9.80 3.36 2.97
C SER A 70 -9.02 4.37 2.12
N VAL A 71 -9.63 5.52 1.84
CA VAL A 71 -8.97 6.54 1.04
C VAL A 71 -7.62 6.96 1.63
N PRO A 72 -7.53 7.28 2.92
CA PRO A 72 -6.22 7.63 3.47
C PRO A 72 -5.20 6.51 3.35
N GLU A 73 -5.67 5.27 3.55
CA GLU A 73 -4.77 4.11 3.43
C GLU A 73 -4.30 3.91 1.99
N VAL A 74 -5.21 4.12 1.03
CA VAL A 74 -4.84 4.03 -0.38
C VAL A 74 -3.72 5.00 -0.69
N ARG A 75 -3.82 6.22 -0.20
CA ARG A 75 -2.81 7.23 -0.45
C ARG A 75 -1.46 6.84 0.15
N ILE A 76 -1.48 6.29 1.35
CA ILE A 76 -0.24 5.84 1.98
C ILE A 76 0.38 4.69 1.19
N ILE A 77 -0.44 3.70 0.83
CA ILE A 77 0.05 2.55 0.09
C ILE A 77 0.63 2.98 -1.25
N LYS A 78 -0.09 3.85 -1.96
CA LYS A 78 0.42 4.38 -3.22
C LYS A 78 1.78 5.03 -3.03
N SER A 79 1.89 5.87 -2.03
CA SER A 79 3.14 6.58 -1.74
C SER A 79 4.27 5.60 -1.44
N VAL A 80 3.99 4.56 -0.66
CA VAL A 80 4.99 3.57 -0.30
C VAL A 80 5.47 2.80 -1.52
N LEU A 81 4.52 2.36 -2.37
CA LEU A 81 4.87 1.59 -3.56
C LEU A 81 5.76 2.41 -4.50
N LEU A 82 5.41 3.66 -4.73
CA LEU A 82 6.19 4.50 -5.61
C LEU A 82 7.55 4.88 -5.01
N LYS A 83 7.57 5.09 -3.71
CA LYS A 83 8.82 5.41 -3.02
C LYS A 83 9.76 4.22 -3.02
N ALA A 84 9.24 3.02 -2.79
CA ALA A 84 10.06 1.82 -2.82
C ALA A 84 10.63 1.58 -4.21
N LYS A 85 9.80 1.78 -5.23
CA LYS A 85 10.26 1.63 -6.60
C LYS A 85 11.38 2.61 -6.92
N ARG A 86 11.20 3.87 -6.54
CA ARG A 86 12.22 4.88 -6.80
C ARG A 86 13.51 4.58 -6.04
N SER A 87 13.37 4.24 -4.77
CA SER A 87 14.54 3.97 -3.93
C SER A 87 15.34 2.79 -4.46
N PHE A 88 14.65 1.73 -4.87
CA PHE A 88 15.33 0.57 -5.44
C PHE A 88 16.10 0.95 -6.71
N HIS A 89 15.46 1.68 -7.61
CA HIS A 89 16.09 2.03 -8.87
C HIS A 89 17.26 2.99 -8.66
N ASP A 90 17.15 3.91 -7.70
CA ASP A 90 18.25 4.80 -7.40
C ASP A 90 19.44 4.03 -6.89
N GLU A 91 19.21 3.05 -6.04
CA GLU A 91 20.30 2.26 -5.46
C GLU A 91 20.96 1.35 -6.46
N ARG A 92 20.26 0.97 -7.51
CA ARG A 92 20.75 0.01 -8.50
C ARG A 92 20.91 0.63 -9.88
N SER A 93 21.04 1.93 -9.96
CA SER A 93 21.01 2.60 -11.25
C SER A 93 22.13 2.17 -12.18
N ALA A 94 23.26 1.76 -11.62
CA ALA A 94 24.40 1.33 -12.46
C ALA A 94 24.17 -0.04 -13.10
N GLU A 95 23.24 -0.82 -12.57
CA GLU A 95 23.01 -2.18 -13.03
C GLU A 95 21.78 -2.33 -13.93
N ILE A 96 20.87 -1.37 -13.88
CA ILE A 96 19.57 -1.50 -14.49
C ILE A 96 19.49 -0.62 -15.73
N GLU A 97 19.33 -1.23 -16.89
CA GLU A 97 19.14 -0.48 -18.13
C GLU A 97 17.69 -0.10 -18.33
N LEU A 98 16.79 -1.05 -18.15
CA LEU A 98 15.38 -0.80 -18.29
C LEU A 98 14.72 -0.90 -16.92
N PRO A 99 14.04 0.15 -16.49
CA PRO A 99 13.43 0.12 -15.15
C PRO A 99 12.38 -0.96 -15.04
N TYR A 100 12.28 -1.55 -13.87
CA TYR A 100 11.17 -2.44 -13.56
C TYR A 100 9.93 -1.63 -13.30
N THR A 101 8.79 -2.21 -13.62
CA THR A 101 7.51 -1.55 -13.41
C THR A 101 6.72 -2.29 -12.35
N LEU A 102 5.65 -1.68 -11.88
CA LEU A 102 4.77 -2.37 -10.93
C LEU A 102 4.09 -3.56 -11.58
N GLU A 103 3.86 -3.50 -12.89
CA GLU A 103 3.32 -4.64 -13.61
C GLU A 103 4.22 -5.86 -13.54
N ASP A 104 5.52 -5.63 -13.54
CA ASP A 104 6.47 -6.73 -13.50
C ASP A 104 6.35 -7.58 -12.25
N ILE A 105 5.90 -6.99 -11.15
CA ILE A 105 5.76 -7.72 -9.89
C ILE A 105 4.35 -7.57 -9.31
N GLU A 106 3.37 -7.45 -10.18
CA GLU A 106 2.00 -7.20 -9.73
C GLU A 106 1.49 -8.25 -8.76
N GLN A 107 1.66 -9.52 -9.12
CA GLN A 107 1.16 -10.59 -8.26
C GLN A 107 1.92 -10.64 -6.94
N GLU A 108 3.22 -10.43 -7.00
CA GLU A 108 4.03 -10.41 -5.79
C GLU A 108 3.61 -9.28 -4.86
N LEU A 109 3.28 -8.12 -5.43
CA LEU A 109 2.83 -6.99 -4.62
C LEU A 109 1.48 -7.27 -3.96
N ILE A 110 0.58 -7.93 -4.68
CA ILE A 110 -0.70 -8.32 -4.10
C ILE A 110 -0.48 -9.25 -2.92
N GLU A 111 0.43 -10.22 -3.08
CA GLU A 111 0.74 -11.13 -1.98
C GLU A 111 1.37 -10.39 -0.79
N VAL A 112 2.24 -9.44 -1.07
CA VAL A 112 2.83 -8.62 0.00
C VAL A 112 1.73 -7.90 0.75
N LEU A 113 0.79 -7.30 0.03
CA LEU A 113 -0.29 -6.55 0.68
C LEU A 113 -1.23 -7.46 1.47
N LYS A 114 -1.46 -8.68 0.99
CA LYS A 114 -2.27 -9.62 1.74
C LYS A 114 -1.61 -10.00 3.06
N ARG A 115 -0.32 -10.29 3.02
CA ARG A 115 0.42 -10.60 4.24
C ARG A 115 0.47 -9.38 5.15
N PHE A 116 0.61 -8.20 4.56
CA PHE A 116 0.63 -6.97 5.31
C PHE A 116 -0.68 -6.77 6.08
N LYS A 117 -1.81 -7.00 5.41
CA LYS A 117 -3.09 -6.85 6.06
C LYS A 117 -3.25 -7.84 7.21
N PHE A 118 -2.80 -9.05 7.00
CA PHE A 118 -2.83 -10.06 8.06
C PHE A 118 -2.02 -9.61 9.28
N ILE A 119 -0.83 -9.07 9.04
CA ILE A 119 0.03 -8.61 10.13
C ILE A 119 -0.58 -7.42 10.86
N LEU A 120 -1.17 -6.48 10.11
CA LEU A 120 -1.82 -5.33 10.72
C LEU A 120 -2.92 -5.79 11.68
N ASN A 121 -3.73 -6.73 11.23
CA ASN A 121 -4.82 -7.23 12.06
C ASN A 121 -4.30 -7.98 13.28
N LYS A 122 -3.29 -8.80 13.07
CA LYS A 122 -2.75 -9.60 14.17
C LYS A 122 -2.11 -8.73 15.23
N LYS A 123 -1.41 -7.67 14.82
CA LYS A 123 -0.73 -6.80 15.75
C LYS A 123 -1.55 -5.59 16.15
N ASN A 124 -2.74 -5.45 15.59
CA ASN A 124 -3.59 -4.30 15.84
C ASN A 124 -2.87 -3.00 15.51
N GLU A 125 -2.24 -2.97 14.35
CA GLU A 125 -1.51 -1.80 13.88
C GLU A 125 -2.20 -1.19 12.68
N SER A 126 -1.80 0.03 12.32
CA SER A 126 -2.39 0.73 11.20
C SER A 126 -1.44 0.73 10.01
N VAL A 127 -1.99 1.00 8.83
CA VAL A 127 -1.17 1.16 7.64
C VAL A 127 -0.14 2.26 7.87
N LYS A 128 -0.58 3.36 8.49
CA LYS A 128 0.31 4.48 8.71
C LYS A 128 1.49 4.12 9.60
N SER A 129 1.23 3.40 10.67
CA SER A 129 2.30 3.06 11.61
C SER A 129 3.26 2.03 11.06
N MET A 130 2.82 1.25 10.08
CA MET A 130 3.62 0.16 9.55
C MET A 130 4.12 0.43 8.13
N GLN A 131 4.11 1.70 7.70
CA GLN A 131 4.49 1.98 6.32
C GLN A 131 5.97 1.72 6.04
N SER A 132 6.83 1.87 7.03
CA SER A 132 8.24 1.54 6.83
C SER A 132 8.45 0.05 6.61
N TYR A 133 7.68 -0.76 7.32
CA TYR A 133 7.73 -2.20 7.12
C TYR A 133 7.28 -2.54 5.71
N LEU A 134 6.18 -1.92 5.26
CA LEU A 134 5.68 -2.18 3.91
C LEU A 134 6.71 -1.75 2.86
N LEU A 135 7.35 -0.61 3.09
CA LEU A 135 8.37 -0.13 2.16
C LEU A 135 9.47 -1.18 1.97
N ARG A 136 9.95 -1.75 3.08
CA ARG A 136 10.99 -2.77 2.99
C ARG A 136 10.52 -4.00 2.26
N CYS A 137 9.29 -4.42 2.51
CA CYS A 137 8.74 -5.58 1.82
C CYS A 137 8.66 -5.38 0.32
N VAL A 138 8.23 -4.20 -0.09
CA VAL A 138 8.11 -3.90 -1.51
C VAL A 138 9.49 -3.82 -2.17
N LYS A 139 10.44 -3.17 -1.50
CA LYS A 139 11.80 -3.13 -2.05
C LYS A 139 12.37 -4.53 -2.22
N THR A 140 12.07 -5.41 -1.29
CA THR A 140 12.54 -6.79 -1.39
C THR A 140 12.02 -7.46 -2.65
N GLU A 141 10.78 -7.18 -3.04
CA GLU A 141 10.24 -7.79 -4.26
C GLU A 141 10.98 -7.29 -5.50
N PHE A 142 11.34 -6.01 -5.54
CA PHE A 142 12.15 -5.52 -6.63
C PHE A 142 13.55 -6.13 -6.62
N GLU A 143 14.14 -6.31 -5.44
CA GLU A 143 15.44 -6.94 -5.35
C GLU A 143 15.39 -8.39 -5.87
N GLU A 144 14.31 -9.07 -5.57
CA GLU A 144 14.19 -10.47 -5.96
C GLU A 144 14.02 -10.64 -7.47
N ILE A 145 13.21 -9.78 -8.09
CA ILE A 145 13.06 -9.90 -9.52
C ILE A 145 14.37 -9.50 -10.23
N HIS A 146 15.07 -8.52 -9.67
CA HIS A 146 16.35 -8.12 -10.24
C HIS A 146 17.37 -9.27 -10.12
N ALA A 147 17.43 -9.90 -8.95
CA ALA A 147 18.32 -11.02 -8.76
C ALA A 147 18.02 -12.16 -9.72
N LEU A 148 16.74 -12.41 -9.95
CA LEU A 148 16.33 -13.43 -10.89
C LEU A 148 16.78 -13.09 -12.31
N ASN A 149 16.59 -11.84 -12.72
CA ASN A 149 17.02 -11.41 -14.04
C ASN A 149 18.53 -11.50 -14.22
N MET A 150 19.26 -11.13 -13.18
CA MET A 150 20.71 -11.22 -13.25
C MET A 150 21.17 -12.66 -13.38
N ARG A 151 20.51 -13.58 -12.67
CA ARG A 151 20.85 -15.01 -12.81
C ARG A 151 20.56 -15.50 -14.21
N ARG A 152 19.45 -15.06 -14.81
CA ARG A 152 19.11 -15.45 -16.17
C ARG A 152 20.13 -14.94 -17.18
N GLN A 153 20.57 -13.72 -17.01
CA GLN A 153 21.57 -13.14 -17.89
C GLN A 153 22.90 -13.86 -17.81
N ASN A 154 23.22 -14.39 -16.64
CA ASN A 154 24.50 -15.04 -16.41
C ASN A 154 24.49 -16.52 -16.70
N MET A 155 23.35 -17.08 -17.11
CA MET A 155 23.28 -18.48 -17.44
C MET A 155 24.04 -18.77 -18.73
N PRO A 156 24.75 -19.90 -18.79
CA PRO A 156 25.41 -20.27 -20.04
C PRO A 156 24.37 -20.48 -21.13
N LYS A 157 24.65 -19.99 -22.33
CA LYS A 157 23.68 -20.03 -23.41
C LYS A 157 23.79 -21.23 -24.30
N ASN A 158 24.86 -21.95 -24.22
CA ASN A 158 25.07 -23.03 -25.14
C ASN A 158 25.17 -24.36 -24.45
N ASN A 159 24.63 -24.50 -23.29
CA ASN A 159 24.73 -25.78 -22.61
C ASN A 159 23.64 -26.73 -23.01
N PHE A 160 22.93 -26.44 -24.07
CA PHE A 160 21.89 -27.34 -24.54
C PHE A 160 22.37 -28.28 -25.58
N PHE A 161 23.55 -28.15 -26.01
CA PHE A 161 24.03 -28.96 -27.12
C PHE A 161 25.17 -29.80 -26.72
#